data_b21c6c17cf9c9594099fd60296df05ca
#
_entry.id   b21c6c17cf9c9594099fd60296df05ca
#
_cell.length_a   1.000
_cell.length_b   1.000
_cell.length_c   1.000
_cell.angle_alpha   90.00
_cell.angle_beta   90.00
_cell.angle_gamma   90.00
#
_symmetry.space_group_name_H-M   'P 1'
#
loop_
_entity.id
_entity.type
_entity.pdbx_description
1 polymer ?
#
loop_
_entity_poly.entity_id
_entity_poly.type
_entity_poly.pdbx_seq_one_letter_code
_entity_poly.pdbx_strand_id
1 'polypeptide(L)'
;MKDRHQRDYCLGPNFEEVITDLVRKDLNSYKQLPLNMYQVSSKFRDEIRPRFGIMRAREFIMKDAYSFHLDQECLDEWYEKYKKAYNNIFNRLQLEYTMVDADSGNIGGSKSNEFHVIADTGEDDILIDEDGIGINFEIAKTKYNSHDIKKIIKDNNLIHKKGIEVGHIFKLGDKYSKSMNLSIDNAELKKCNIQMGCYGIGVSRIIAAAIEQNHDDNGIKWPVSILSLIHISEPTRPRLMSY
;
A
#
# COMPACT_ATOMS: atom_id res chain seq x y z
N MET A 1 -1.35 12.35 -23.09
CA MET A 1 -1.69 11.63 -24.35
C MET A 1 -2.95 12.23 -24.93
N LYS A 2 -3.22 12.03 -26.22
CA LYS A 2 -4.46 12.49 -26.86
C LYS A 2 -5.17 11.33 -27.53
N ASP A 3 -6.51 11.27 -27.39
CA ASP A 3 -7.33 10.30 -28.11
C ASP A 3 -7.59 10.74 -29.56
N ARG A 4 -8.31 9.91 -30.32
CA ARG A 4 -8.70 10.22 -31.72
C ARG A 4 -9.55 11.49 -31.87
N HIS A 5 -10.12 11.99 -30.79
CA HIS A 5 -10.93 13.22 -30.74
C HIS A 5 -10.16 14.42 -30.18
N GLN A 6 -8.82 14.30 -30.05
CA GLN A 6 -7.91 15.34 -29.50
C GLN A 6 -8.16 15.70 -28.03
N ARG A 7 -8.85 14.85 -27.27
CA ARG A 7 -9.03 15.03 -25.84
C ARG A 7 -7.81 14.54 -25.09
N ASP A 8 -7.38 15.29 -24.09
CA ASP A 8 -6.26 14.90 -23.25
C ASP A 8 -6.68 13.79 -22.28
N TYR A 9 -5.82 12.79 -22.12
CA TYR A 9 -5.93 11.76 -21.11
C TYR A 9 -4.55 11.31 -20.63
N CYS A 10 -4.50 10.72 -19.44
CA CYS A 10 -3.29 10.10 -18.89
C CYS A 10 -3.59 8.66 -18.43
N LEU A 11 -2.54 7.86 -18.39
CA LEU A 11 -2.59 6.57 -17.71
C LEU A 11 -2.62 6.82 -16.20
N GLY A 12 -3.48 6.10 -15.48
CA GLY A 12 -3.74 6.36 -14.06
C GLY A 12 -2.58 5.93 -13.15
N PRO A 13 -1.90 6.86 -12.47
CA PRO A 13 -0.87 6.54 -11.48
C PRO A 13 -1.46 6.17 -10.11
N ASN A 14 -2.65 6.71 -9.82
CA ASN A 14 -3.47 6.52 -8.63
C ASN A 14 -4.93 6.85 -8.97
N PHE A 15 -5.87 6.64 -8.07
CA PHE A 15 -7.30 6.85 -8.36
C PHE A 15 -8.07 7.57 -7.25
N GLU A 16 -7.41 8.29 -6.35
CA GLU A 16 -8.05 9.05 -5.27
C GLU A 16 -9.07 10.05 -5.82
N GLU A 17 -8.69 10.82 -6.84
CA GLU A 17 -9.59 11.80 -7.47
C GLU A 17 -10.72 11.11 -8.25
N VAL A 18 -10.42 10.03 -8.96
CA VAL A 18 -11.40 9.31 -9.76
C VAL A 18 -12.50 8.72 -8.87
N ILE A 19 -12.12 8.05 -7.78
CA ILE A 19 -13.09 7.45 -6.86
C ILE A 19 -13.86 8.52 -6.07
N THR A 20 -13.23 9.65 -5.75
CA THR A 20 -13.90 10.78 -5.11
C THR A 20 -14.97 11.38 -6.03
N ASP A 21 -14.68 11.53 -7.34
CA ASP A 21 -15.67 12.02 -8.31
C ASP A 21 -16.82 11.03 -8.51
N LEU A 22 -16.53 9.72 -8.50
CA LEU A 22 -17.56 8.69 -8.56
C LEU A 22 -18.49 8.79 -7.34
N VAL A 23 -17.95 8.80 -6.14
CA VAL A 23 -18.73 8.90 -4.90
C VAL A 23 -19.50 10.21 -4.85
N ARG A 24 -18.92 11.32 -5.30
CA ARG A 24 -19.59 12.64 -5.33
C ARG A 24 -20.87 12.63 -6.19
N LYS A 25 -20.89 11.80 -7.24
CA LYS A 25 -22.07 11.69 -8.12
C LYS A 25 -23.17 10.79 -7.53
N ASP A 26 -22.80 9.80 -6.73
CA ASP A 26 -23.72 8.76 -6.27
C ASP A 26 -24.11 8.90 -4.78
N LEU A 27 -23.35 9.63 -3.98
CA LEU A 27 -23.61 9.83 -2.55
C LEU A 27 -24.70 10.90 -2.36
N ASN A 28 -25.90 10.48 -1.94
CA ASN A 28 -27.06 11.35 -1.76
C ASN A 28 -27.54 11.42 -0.31
N SER A 29 -27.06 10.55 0.57
CA SER A 29 -27.49 10.49 1.96
C SER A 29 -26.37 10.02 2.87
N TYR A 30 -26.24 10.63 4.05
CA TYR A 30 -25.30 10.18 5.08
C TYR A 30 -25.55 8.72 5.53
N LYS A 31 -26.78 8.20 5.34
CA LYS A 31 -27.14 6.81 5.64
C LYS A 31 -26.45 5.79 4.72
N GLN A 32 -25.85 6.22 3.62
CA GLN A 32 -25.06 5.38 2.74
C GLN A 32 -23.62 5.18 3.26
N LEU A 33 -23.21 5.97 4.25
CA LEU A 33 -21.89 5.89 4.89
C LEU A 33 -21.88 4.91 6.07
N PRO A 34 -20.77 4.24 6.35
CA PRO A 34 -19.51 4.29 5.60
C PRO A 34 -19.59 3.50 4.29
N LEU A 35 -18.97 4.05 3.23
CA LEU A 35 -18.74 3.33 1.97
C LEU A 35 -17.33 2.74 1.96
N ASN A 36 -17.20 1.55 1.39
CA ASN A 36 -15.90 0.90 1.17
C ASN A 36 -15.87 0.26 -0.21
N MET A 37 -14.94 0.69 -1.04
CA MET A 37 -14.78 0.22 -2.40
C MET A 37 -13.34 -0.17 -2.67
N TYR A 38 -13.12 -1.11 -3.58
CA TYR A 38 -11.78 -1.50 -3.99
C TYR A 38 -11.74 -1.90 -5.46
N GLN A 39 -10.55 -1.89 -6.01
CA GLN A 39 -10.25 -2.45 -7.32
C GLN A 39 -8.91 -3.16 -7.29
N VAL A 40 -8.69 -4.01 -8.29
CA VAL A 40 -7.39 -4.57 -8.63
C VAL A 40 -7.14 -4.22 -10.09
N SER A 41 -6.17 -3.36 -10.34
CA SER A 41 -5.93 -2.82 -11.68
C SER A 41 -4.48 -2.45 -11.91
N SER A 42 -4.08 -2.30 -13.18
CA SER A 42 -2.78 -1.74 -13.54
C SER A 42 -2.70 -0.28 -13.13
N LYS A 43 -1.54 0.09 -12.58
CA LYS A 43 -1.14 1.47 -12.33
C LYS A 43 0.06 1.79 -13.18
N PHE A 44 0.16 3.06 -13.59
CA PHE A 44 1.23 3.54 -14.46
C PHE A 44 1.91 4.72 -13.77
N ARG A 45 3.20 4.57 -13.47
CA ARG A 45 4.00 5.63 -12.84
C ARG A 45 5.25 5.88 -13.66
N ASP A 46 5.60 7.16 -13.82
CA ASP A 46 6.85 7.53 -14.50
C ASP A 46 8.05 7.30 -13.59
N GLU A 47 8.35 6.01 -13.40
CA GLU A 47 9.49 5.59 -12.59
C GLU A 47 10.79 5.93 -13.30
N ILE A 48 11.60 6.78 -12.68
CA ILE A 48 12.86 7.27 -13.25
C ILE A 48 13.90 6.16 -13.36
N ARG A 49 13.91 5.21 -12.41
CA ARG A 49 14.88 4.11 -12.32
C ARG A 49 14.21 2.77 -12.13
N PRO A 50 13.54 2.22 -13.18
CA PRO A 50 13.01 0.86 -13.12
C PRO A 50 14.15 -0.12 -12.85
N ARG A 51 13.94 -1.04 -11.90
CA ARG A 51 14.95 -2.05 -11.54
C ARG A 51 14.31 -3.23 -10.83
N PHE A 52 15.05 -4.33 -10.72
CA PHE A 52 14.61 -5.55 -10.05
C PHE A 52 13.29 -6.12 -10.63
N GLY A 53 13.13 -6.07 -11.96
CA GLY A 53 11.96 -6.62 -12.65
C GLY A 53 10.66 -6.00 -12.16
N ILE A 54 9.75 -6.82 -11.64
CA ILE A 54 8.42 -6.39 -11.17
C ILE A 54 8.43 -5.69 -9.82
N MET A 55 9.56 -5.60 -9.13
CA MET A 55 9.64 -4.92 -7.84
C MET A 55 9.48 -3.41 -7.98
N ARG A 56 10.11 -2.83 -9.04
CA ARG A 56 10.06 -1.40 -9.34
C ARG A 56 9.89 -1.16 -10.84
N ALA A 57 8.65 -1.30 -11.32
CA ALA A 57 8.27 -1.17 -12.71
C ALA A 57 7.43 0.09 -12.94
N ARG A 58 7.34 0.53 -14.21
CA ARG A 58 6.46 1.65 -14.62
C ARG A 58 4.99 1.25 -14.75
N GLU A 59 4.74 -0.03 -15.01
CA GLU A 59 3.42 -0.64 -14.98
C GLU A 59 3.42 -1.77 -13.95
N PHE A 60 2.43 -1.79 -13.07
CA PHE A 60 2.30 -2.80 -12.03
C PHE A 60 0.85 -2.98 -11.61
N ILE A 61 0.52 -4.14 -11.07
CA ILE A 61 -0.81 -4.43 -10.54
C ILE A 61 -0.85 -4.02 -9.07
N MET A 62 -1.87 -3.22 -8.74
CA MET A 62 -2.16 -2.81 -7.37
C MET A 62 -3.61 -3.14 -7.02
N LYS A 63 -3.82 -3.63 -5.81
CA LYS A 63 -5.11 -3.57 -5.14
C LYS A 63 -5.17 -2.27 -4.39
N ASP A 64 -6.07 -1.40 -4.73
CA ASP A 64 -6.33 -0.15 -4.02
C ASP A 64 -7.79 -0.11 -3.55
N ALA A 65 -7.96 0.27 -2.28
CA ALA A 65 -9.26 0.42 -1.66
C ALA A 65 -9.39 1.81 -1.06
N TYR A 66 -10.63 2.27 -0.99
CA TYR A 66 -11.00 3.60 -0.54
C TYR A 66 -12.20 3.49 0.38
N SER A 67 -12.13 4.17 1.51
CA SER A 67 -13.25 4.26 2.43
C SER A 67 -13.69 5.71 2.63
N PHE A 68 -15.00 5.89 2.82
CA PHE A 68 -15.64 7.21 2.95
C PHE A 68 -16.50 7.20 4.19
N HIS A 69 -16.34 8.22 5.04
CA HIS A 69 -16.91 8.29 6.38
C HIS A 69 -17.49 9.67 6.64
N LEU A 70 -18.52 9.72 7.48
CA LEU A 70 -19.12 10.99 7.89
C LEU A 70 -18.21 11.78 8.82
N ASP A 71 -17.46 11.09 9.68
CA ASP A 71 -16.63 11.66 10.73
C ASP A 71 -15.28 10.94 10.88
N GLN A 72 -14.41 11.55 11.67
CA GLN A 72 -13.06 11.07 11.92
C GLN A 72 -13.04 9.78 12.75
N GLU A 73 -13.95 9.61 13.68
CA GLU A 73 -14.02 8.44 14.57
C GLU A 73 -14.28 7.17 13.74
N CYS A 74 -15.25 7.23 12.83
CA CYS A 74 -15.54 6.14 11.91
C CYS A 74 -14.35 5.85 10.99
N LEU A 75 -13.64 6.88 10.48
CA LEU A 75 -12.41 6.67 9.70
C LEU A 75 -11.33 5.96 10.53
N ASP A 76 -11.17 6.34 11.79
CA ASP A 76 -10.16 5.75 12.69
C ASP A 76 -10.43 4.27 12.94
N GLU A 77 -11.69 3.89 13.18
CA GLU A 77 -12.09 2.49 13.30
C GLU A 77 -11.79 1.68 12.02
N TRP A 78 -12.10 2.23 10.86
CA TRP A 78 -11.85 1.57 9.58
C TRP A 78 -10.36 1.44 9.27
N TYR A 79 -9.58 2.42 9.64
CA TYR A 79 -8.13 2.37 9.53
C TYR A 79 -7.55 1.19 10.32
N GLU A 80 -7.99 0.99 11.57
CA GLU A 80 -7.55 -0.15 12.38
C GLU A 80 -8.06 -1.50 11.82
N LYS A 81 -9.28 -1.55 11.24
CA LYS A 81 -9.77 -2.74 10.52
C LYS A 81 -8.88 -3.09 9.33
N TYR A 82 -8.47 -2.09 8.52
CA TYR A 82 -7.56 -2.30 7.40
C TYR A 82 -6.16 -2.71 7.84
N LYS A 83 -5.63 -2.10 8.88
CA LYS A 83 -4.36 -2.49 9.50
C LYS A 83 -4.37 -3.97 9.91
N LYS A 84 -5.42 -4.41 10.59
CA LYS A 84 -5.60 -5.81 10.96
C LYS A 84 -5.75 -6.72 9.74
N ALA A 85 -6.51 -6.31 8.74
CA ALA A 85 -6.69 -7.08 7.51
C ALA A 85 -5.37 -7.25 6.75
N TYR A 86 -4.53 -6.21 6.65
CA TYR A 86 -3.23 -6.28 5.99
C TYR A 86 -2.26 -7.18 6.75
N ASN A 87 -2.20 -7.08 8.07
CA ASN A 87 -1.44 -8.03 8.89
C ASN A 87 -1.87 -9.48 8.62
N ASN A 88 -3.17 -9.75 8.54
CA ASN A 88 -3.67 -11.08 8.23
C ASN A 88 -3.27 -11.55 6.81
N ILE A 89 -3.28 -10.64 5.82
CA ILE A 89 -2.87 -10.94 4.44
C ILE A 89 -1.40 -11.35 4.42
N PHE A 90 -0.49 -10.53 4.98
CA PHE A 90 0.94 -10.80 4.92
C PHE A 90 1.34 -12.03 5.75
N ASN A 91 0.68 -12.26 6.90
CA ASN A 91 0.85 -13.50 7.67
C ASN A 91 0.41 -14.74 6.87
N ARG A 92 -0.73 -14.68 6.17
CA ARG A 92 -1.19 -15.80 5.31
C ARG A 92 -0.25 -16.04 4.12
N LEU A 93 0.41 -15.01 3.62
CA LEU A 93 1.42 -15.13 2.58
C LEU A 93 2.76 -15.70 3.11
N GLN A 94 2.88 -15.88 4.43
CA GLN A 94 4.08 -16.39 5.10
C GLN A 94 5.31 -15.51 4.84
N LEU A 95 5.11 -14.19 4.78
CA LEU A 95 6.17 -13.21 4.61
C LEU A 95 6.63 -12.68 5.98
N GLU A 96 7.93 -12.57 6.17
CA GLU A 96 8.51 -11.81 7.28
C GLU A 96 8.41 -10.32 6.93
N TYR A 97 7.63 -9.58 7.69
CA TYR A 97 7.39 -8.16 7.43
C TYR A 97 7.32 -7.36 8.73
N THR A 98 7.51 -6.08 8.62
CA THR A 98 7.24 -5.13 9.69
C THR A 98 6.33 -4.00 9.20
N MET A 99 5.54 -3.47 10.11
CA MET A 99 4.76 -2.27 9.84
C MET A 99 5.48 -1.07 10.45
N VAL A 100 5.62 -0.03 9.66
CA VAL A 100 6.33 1.19 10.05
C VAL A 100 5.42 2.41 9.95
N ASP A 101 5.64 3.38 10.83
CA ASP A 101 5.08 4.72 10.63
C ASP A 101 5.77 5.37 9.44
N ALA A 102 4.98 5.98 8.57
CA ALA A 102 5.42 6.54 7.31
C ALA A 102 4.95 7.98 7.12
N ASP A 103 5.66 8.71 6.26
CA ASP A 103 5.20 10.02 5.80
C ASP A 103 4.13 9.82 4.73
N SER A 104 3.05 10.58 4.84
CA SER A 104 1.96 10.55 3.86
C SER A 104 2.35 11.14 2.50
N GLY A 105 3.48 11.82 2.39
CA GLY A 105 4.03 12.38 1.15
C GLY A 105 3.03 13.23 0.36
N ASN A 106 3.08 13.12 -0.95
CA ASN A 106 2.19 13.87 -1.86
C ASN A 106 0.71 13.46 -1.75
N ILE A 107 0.42 12.22 -1.36
CA ILE A 107 -0.95 11.75 -1.15
C ILE A 107 -1.59 12.56 -0.02
N GLY A 108 -0.82 12.86 1.02
CA GLY A 108 -1.24 13.64 2.18
C GLY A 108 -2.08 12.82 3.16
N GLY A 109 -2.61 13.52 4.16
CA GLY A 109 -3.35 12.91 5.26
C GLY A 109 -2.68 13.15 6.62
N SER A 110 -3.34 12.70 7.68
CA SER A 110 -2.88 12.91 9.06
C SER A 110 -2.00 11.78 9.60
N LYS A 111 -2.10 10.60 9.02
CA LYS A 111 -1.34 9.40 9.44
C LYS A 111 -1.23 8.40 8.30
N SER A 112 -0.08 7.75 8.20
CA SER A 112 0.09 6.59 7.32
C SER A 112 0.97 5.53 7.95
N ASN A 113 0.78 4.28 7.52
CA ASN A 113 1.62 3.14 7.86
C ASN A 113 1.96 2.36 6.60
N GLU A 114 3.24 2.01 6.47
CA GLU A 114 3.76 1.13 5.43
C GLU A 114 3.97 -0.28 5.97
N PHE A 115 3.83 -1.27 5.10
CA PHE A 115 4.17 -2.66 5.37
C PHE A 115 5.36 -3.04 4.51
N HIS A 116 6.47 -3.36 5.16
CA HIS A 116 7.73 -3.69 4.52
C HIS A 116 8.09 -5.14 4.74
N VAL A 117 8.25 -5.89 3.65
CA VAL A 117 8.84 -7.23 3.68
C VAL A 117 10.35 -7.08 3.88
N ILE A 118 10.89 -7.77 4.86
CA ILE A 118 12.31 -7.71 5.20
C ILE A 118 13.12 -8.50 4.17
N ALA A 119 14.01 -7.83 3.47
CA ALA A 119 14.90 -8.45 2.48
C ALA A 119 16.15 -7.60 2.27
N ASP A 120 17.31 -8.22 2.09
CA ASP A 120 18.60 -7.52 1.91
C ASP A 120 18.61 -6.66 0.64
N THR A 121 17.83 -7.03 -0.37
CA THR A 121 17.65 -6.28 -1.62
C THR A 121 16.65 -5.14 -1.51
N GLY A 122 16.04 -4.95 -0.34
CA GLY A 122 15.09 -3.88 -0.07
C GLY A 122 15.68 -2.49 -0.33
N GLU A 123 14.83 -1.58 -0.81
CA GLU A 123 15.26 -0.21 -1.13
C GLU A 123 15.24 0.71 0.09
N ASP A 124 14.31 0.46 1.02
CA ASP A 124 14.06 1.32 2.17
C ASP A 124 14.87 0.89 3.39
N ASP A 125 15.44 1.88 4.07
CA ASP A 125 16.11 1.68 5.34
C ASP A 125 15.08 1.75 6.47
N ILE A 126 14.96 0.66 7.24
CA ILE A 126 14.02 0.51 8.33
C ILE A 126 14.80 0.31 9.62
N LEU A 127 14.41 1.04 10.65
CA LEU A 127 14.93 0.90 12.00
C LEU A 127 13.87 0.24 12.86
N ILE A 128 14.20 -0.87 13.51
CA ILE A 128 13.30 -1.68 14.31
C ILE A 128 13.78 -1.66 15.76
N ASP A 129 12.86 -1.42 16.69
CA ASP A 129 13.14 -1.46 18.11
C ASP A 129 13.05 -2.89 18.69
N GLU A 130 13.29 -3.03 20.00
CA GLU A 130 13.26 -4.30 20.71
C GLU A 130 11.87 -4.94 20.73
N ASP A 131 10.80 -4.14 20.60
CA ASP A 131 9.40 -4.59 20.54
C ASP A 131 8.98 -4.99 19.11
N GLY A 132 9.88 -4.87 18.13
CA GLY A 132 9.60 -5.18 16.72
C GLY A 132 8.84 -4.08 15.99
N ILE A 133 8.71 -2.90 16.59
CA ILE A 133 8.08 -1.74 15.95
C ILE A 133 9.09 -1.06 15.03
N GLY A 134 8.71 -0.95 13.77
CA GLY A 134 9.56 -0.32 12.76
C GLY A 134 9.29 1.18 12.61
N ILE A 135 10.32 1.90 12.20
CA ILE A 135 10.24 3.29 11.74
C ILE A 135 11.04 3.44 10.44
N ASN A 136 10.46 4.08 9.44
CA ASN A 136 11.19 4.43 8.22
C ASN A 136 12.31 5.43 8.55
N PHE A 137 13.49 5.27 7.94
CA PHE A 137 14.64 6.11 8.22
C PHE A 137 14.38 7.60 7.94
N GLU A 138 13.56 7.93 6.94
CA GLU A 138 13.21 9.32 6.64
C GLU A 138 12.47 9.98 7.82
N ILE A 139 11.56 9.25 8.47
CA ILE A 139 10.89 9.72 9.69
C ILE A 139 11.85 9.74 10.88
N ALA A 140 12.71 8.72 10.97
CA ALA A 140 13.69 8.64 12.04
C ALA A 140 14.63 9.86 12.05
N LYS A 141 15.03 10.37 10.89
CA LYS A 141 15.83 11.62 10.77
C LYS A 141 15.17 12.78 11.50
N THR A 142 13.87 12.96 11.30
CA THR A 142 13.11 14.04 11.94
C THR A 142 12.89 13.75 13.43
N LYS A 143 12.49 12.53 13.78
CA LYS A 143 12.22 12.12 15.17
C LYS A 143 13.42 12.25 16.06
N TYR A 144 14.60 11.86 15.58
CA TYR A 144 15.86 11.86 16.33
C TYR A 144 16.77 13.05 16.00
N ASN A 145 16.31 13.97 15.15
CA ASN A 145 17.06 15.15 14.72
C ASN A 145 18.51 14.81 14.26
N SER A 146 18.66 13.76 13.46
CA SER A 146 19.93 13.27 12.97
C SER A 146 19.79 12.66 11.58
N HIS A 147 20.77 12.93 10.72
CA HIS A 147 20.86 12.33 9.37
C HIS A 147 21.85 11.15 9.34
N ASP A 148 22.49 10.85 10.46
CA ASP A 148 23.42 9.72 10.58
C ASP A 148 22.71 8.49 11.15
N ILE A 149 22.42 7.53 10.25
CA ILE A 149 21.75 6.27 10.59
C ILE A 149 22.51 5.50 11.68
N LYS A 150 23.86 5.48 11.65
CA LYS A 150 24.67 4.74 12.62
C LYS A 150 24.55 5.34 14.02
N LYS A 151 24.48 6.67 14.09
CA LYS A 151 24.27 7.38 15.34
C LYS A 151 22.88 7.09 15.90
N ILE A 152 21.82 7.18 15.06
CA ILE A 152 20.44 6.89 15.47
C ILE A 152 20.33 5.46 16.02
N ILE A 153 20.90 4.48 15.32
CA ILE A 153 20.90 3.07 15.72
C ILE A 153 21.55 2.89 17.09
N LYS A 154 22.76 3.43 17.26
CA LYS A 154 23.54 3.28 18.49
C LYS A 154 22.88 3.94 19.70
N ASP A 155 22.40 5.18 19.52
CA ASP A 155 21.86 6.00 20.61
C ASP A 155 20.49 5.49 21.09
N ASN A 156 19.76 4.74 20.25
CA ASN A 156 18.39 4.27 20.51
C ASN A 156 18.24 2.74 20.52
N ASN A 157 19.36 2.00 20.47
CA ASN A 157 19.37 0.52 20.45
C ASN A 157 18.45 -0.09 19.39
N LEU A 158 18.53 0.43 18.16
CA LEU A 158 17.68 0.00 17.05
C LEU A 158 18.40 -1.02 16.16
N ILE A 159 17.65 -1.87 15.50
CA ILE A 159 18.16 -2.80 14.49
C ILE A 159 17.89 -2.22 13.12
N HIS A 160 18.91 -2.12 12.28
CA HIS A 160 18.78 -1.72 10.90
C HIS A 160 18.45 -2.92 10.01
N LYS A 161 17.39 -2.79 9.21
CA LYS A 161 16.99 -3.75 8.19
C LYS A 161 16.72 -3.02 6.88
N LYS A 162 16.78 -3.77 5.78
CA LYS A 162 16.28 -3.32 4.48
C LYS A 162 14.88 -3.86 4.27
N GLY A 163 14.01 -3.05 3.66
CA GLY A 163 12.61 -3.41 3.43
C GLY A 163 12.15 -3.15 2.00
N ILE A 164 11.21 -3.97 1.57
CA ILE A 164 10.45 -3.81 0.33
C ILE A 164 9.04 -3.40 0.71
N GLU A 165 8.62 -2.17 0.40
CA GLU A 165 7.26 -1.69 0.64
C GLU A 165 6.26 -2.48 -0.20
N VAL A 166 5.40 -3.27 0.43
CA VAL A 166 4.37 -4.09 -0.24
C VAL A 166 2.95 -3.60 -0.02
N GLY A 167 2.75 -2.77 0.99
CA GLY A 167 1.45 -2.19 1.31
C GLY A 167 1.56 -0.86 2.03
N HIS A 168 0.57 0.00 1.85
CA HIS A 168 0.51 1.31 2.48
C HIS A 168 -0.95 1.66 2.79
N ILE A 169 -1.19 2.19 3.98
CA ILE A 169 -2.51 2.64 4.42
C ILE A 169 -2.46 4.09 4.89
N PHE A 170 -3.47 4.86 4.52
CA PHE A 170 -3.51 6.31 4.75
C PHE A 170 -4.82 6.76 5.39
N LYS A 171 -4.75 7.68 6.34
CA LYS A 171 -5.86 8.52 6.76
C LYS A 171 -5.79 9.82 5.98
N LEU A 172 -6.54 9.92 4.89
CA LEU A 172 -6.52 11.09 4.00
C LEU A 172 -7.26 12.30 4.59
N GLY A 173 -8.19 12.05 5.53
CA GLY A 173 -9.07 13.07 6.07
C GLY A 173 -9.99 13.65 4.99
N ASP A 174 -10.21 14.95 4.99
CA ASP A 174 -11.08 15.64 4.04
C ASP A 174 -10.34 16.30 2.86
N LYS A 175 -9.06 15.98 2.65
CA LYS A 175 -8.21 16.60 1.62
C LYS A 175 -8.86 16.57 0.23
N TYR A 176 -9.26 15.39 -0.23
CA TYR A 176 -9.86 15.19 -1.55
C TYR A 176 -11.32 15.62 -1.58
N SER A 177 -12.09 15.25 -0.57
CA SER A 177 -13.52 15.60 -0.47
C SER A 177 -13.73 17.12 -0.46
N LYS A 178 -12.90 17.86 0.28
CA LYS A 178 -12.94 19.32 0.31
C LYS A 178 -12.57 19.94 -1.03
N SER A 179 -11.49 19.51 -1.66
CA SER A 179 -11.03 20.05 -2.94
C SER A 179 -11.98 19.73 -4.10
N MET A 180 -12.70 18.62 -4.02
CA MET A 180 -13.64 18.15 -5.06
C MET A 180 -15.12 18.40 -4.70
N ASN A 181 -15.40 19.14 -3.63
CA ASN A 181 -16.76 19.47 -3.18
C ASN A 181 -17.63 18.23 -2.88
N LEU A 182 -17.02 17.16 -2.33
CA LEU A 182 -17.73 16.01 -1.82
C LEU A 182 -18.13 16.25 -0.36
N SER A 183 -19.36 16.65 -0.16
CA SER A 183 -19.93 16.95 1.16
C SER A 183 -21.39 16.52 1.20
N ILE A 184 -21.89 16.22 2.40
CA ILE A 184 -23.26 15.78 2.63
C ILE A 184 -23.80 16.39 3.92
N ASP A 185 -25.12 16.56 4.00
CA ASP A 185 -25.75 16.98 5.24
C ASP A 185 -25.87 15.77 6.18
N ASN A 186 -25.46 15.96 7.44
CA ASN A 186 -25.61 14.94 8.48
C ASN A 186 -27.07 14.92 9.03
N ALA A 187 -27.32 14.12 10.06
CA ALA A 187 -28.66 14.01 10.68
C ALA A 187 -29.19 15.32 11.26
N GLU A 188 -28.31 16.27 11.56
CA GLU A 188 -28.65 17.60 12.08
C GLU A 188 -28.76 18.67 10.98
N LEU A 189 -28.77 18.26 9.70
CA LEU A 189 -28.76 19.14 8.51
C LEU A 189 -27.55 20.07 8.44
N LYS A 190 -26.44 19.67 9.06
CA LYS A 190 -25.15 20.36 8.94
C LYS A 190 -24.33 19.75 7.83
N LYS A 191 -23.79 20.60 6.97
CA LYS A 191 -22.91 20.19 5.87
C LYS A 191 -21.57 19.71 6.40
N CYS A 192 -21.19 18.47 6.07
CA CYS A 192 -19.94 17.84 6.47
C CYS A 192 -19.14 17.42 5.24
N ASN A 193 -17.84 17.69 5.25
CA ASN A 193 -16.92 17.10 4.28
C ASN A 193 -16.69 15.63 4.65
N ILE A 194 -16.64 14.77 3.65
CA ILE A 194 -16.44 13.34 3.86
C ILE A 194 -15.00 13.06 4.24
N GLN A 195 -14.80 12.24 5.27
CA GLN A 195 -13.49 11.75 5.67
C GLN A 195 -13.12 10.52 4.85
N MET A 196 -11.89 10.45 4.35
CA MET A 196 -11.46 9.41 3.42
C MET A 196 -10.26 8.64 3.97
N GLY A 197 -10.25 7.33 3.69
CA GLY A 197 -9.09 6.46 3.83
C GLY A 197 -8.69 5.86 2.49
N CYS A 198 -7.39 5.59 2.32
CA CYS A 198 -6.83 4.90 1.15
C CYS A 198 -5.93 3.75 1.61
N TYR A 199 -6.01 2.60 0.93
CA TYR A 199 -5.36 1.37 1.37
C TYR A 199 -4.86 0.58 0.16
N GLY A 200 -3.54 0.63 -0.07
CA GLY A 200 -2.89 0.03 -1.23
C GLY A 200 -2.09 -1.23 -0.92
N ILE A 201 -2.12 -2.21 -1.82
CA ILE A 201 -1.21 -3.37 -1.86
C ILE A 201 -0.63 -3.49 -3.26
N GLY A 202 0.71 -3.52 -3.35
CA GLY A 202 1.43 -3.77 -4.58
C GLY A 202 1.45 -5.26 -4.93
N VAL A 203 0.42 -5.76 -5.62
CA VAL A 203 0.24 -7.20 -5.90
C VAL A 203 1.44 -7.77 -6.65
N SER A 204 1.89 -7.10 -7.71
CA SER A 204 3.09 -7.52 -8.46
C SER A 204 4.34 -7.51 -7.58
N ARG A 205 4.47 -6.53 -6.69
CA ARG A 205 5.63 -6.39 -5.80
C ARG A 205 5.68 -7.48 -4.73
N ILE A 206 4.53 -7.99 -4.27
CA ILE A 206 4.49 -9.15 -3.35
C ILE A 206 5.17 -10.36 -3.95
N ILE A 207 5.00 -10.62 -5.26
CA ILE A 207 5.66 -11.73 -5.94
C ILE A 207 7.18 -11.58 -5.83
N ALA A 208 7.71 -10.40 -6.15
CA ALA A 208 9.14 -10.11 -6.03
C ALA A 208 9.63 -10.26 -4.57
N ALA A 209 8.91 -9.69 -3.62
CA ALA A 209 9.24 -9.78 -2.20
C ALA A 209 9.24 -11.23 -1.68
N ALA A 210 8.30 -12.05 -2.13
CA ALA A 210 8.25 -13.47 -1.78
C ALA A 210 9.45 -14.24 -2.34
N ILE A 211 9.90 -13.93 -3.56
CA ILE A 211 11.11 -14.51 -4.17
C ILE A 211 12.35 -14.14 -3.36
N GLU A 212 12.49 -12.85 -3.01
CA GLU A 212 13.65 -12.35 -2.26
C GLU A 212 13.80 -13.02 -0.88
N GLN A 213 12.70 -13.36 -0.22
CA GLN A 213 12.75 -14.05 1.06
C GLN A 213 12.87 -15.57 0.94
N ASN A 214 12.43 -16.15 -0.17
CA ASN A 214 12.24 -17.60 -0.28
C ASN A 214 12.97 -18.16 -1.50
N HIS A 215 14.28 -18.07 -1.50
CA HIS A 215 15.16 -18.69 -2.52
C HIS A 215 16.42 -19.28 -1.87
N ASP A 216 17.10 -20.14 -2.62
CA ASP A 216 18.45 -20.62 -2.35
C ASP A 216 19.23 -20.75 -3.66
N ASP A 217 20.41 -21.34 -3.59
CA ASP A 217 21.29 -21.54 -4.76
C ASP A 217 20.66 -22.41 -5.85
N ASN A 218 19.61 -23.19 -5.54
CA ASN A 218 18.90 -24.06 -6.47
C ASN A 218 17.66 -23.39 -7.10
N GLY A 219 17.22 -22.24 -6.58
CA GLY A 219 16.09 -21.50 -7.13
C GLY A 219 15.07 -20.99 -6.11
N ILE A 220 13.87 -20.69 -6.59
CA ILE A 220 12.79 -20.08 -5.81
C ILE A 220 12.05 -21.15 -5.01
N LYS A 221 11.84 -20.89 -3.71
CA LYS A 221 11.03 -21.69 -2.80
C LYS A 221 9.71 -20.99 -2.52
N TRP A 222 8.72 -21.21 -3.35
CA TRP A 222 7.44 -20.52 -3.20
C TRP A 222 6.72 -20.92 -1.90
N PRO A 223 6.25 -19.95 -1.10
CA PRO A 223 5.29 -20.22 -0.04
C PRO A 223 4.04 -20.90 -0.62
N VAL A 224 3.58 -21.99 0.03
CA VAL A 224 2.43 -22.79 -0.45
C VAL A 224 1.17 -21.92 -0.62
N SER A 225 0.99 -20.93 0.22
CA SER A 225 -0.14 -20.00 0.18
C SER A 225 -0.22 -19.12 -1.09
N ILE A 226 0.88 -18.98 -1.83
CA ILE A 226 0.96 -18.21 -3.09
C ILE A 226 0.73 -19.12 -4.30
N LEU A 227 0.95 -20.43 -4.16
CA LEU A 227 0.80 -21.38 -5.24
C LEU A 227 -0.67 -21.72 -5.49
N SER A 228 -1.01 -21.95 -6.76
CA SER A 228 -2.31 -22.51 -7.12
C SER A 228 -2.37 -24.02 -6.75
N LEU A 229 -3.58 -24.54 -6.55
CA LEU A 229 -3.79 -25.97 -6.26
C LEU A 229 -3.16 -26.89 -7.29
N ILE A 230 -3.08 -26.49 -8.55
CA ILE A 230 -2.47 -27.28 -9.63
C ILE A 230 -0.96 -27.49 -9.41
N HIS A 231 -0.27 -26.51 -8.83
CA HIS A 231 1.15 -26.63 -8.50
C HIS A 231 1.42 -27.44 -7.24
N ILE A 232 0.40 -27.55 -6.38
CA ILE A 232 0.50 -28.30 -5.10
C ILE A 232 0.14 -29.78 -5.31
N SER A 233 -0.94 -30.05 -6.05
CA SER A 233 -1.49 -31.40 -6.21
C SER A 233 -0.95 -32.16 -7.42
N GLU A 234 -0.49 -31.46 -8.44
CA GLU A 234 0.11 -32.03 -9.65
C GLU A 234 1.54 -31.47 -9.84
N PRO A 235 2.54 -31.99 -9.13
CA PRO A 235 3.92 -31.65 -9.43
C PRO A 235 4.20 -32.02 -10.88
N THR A 236 4.55 -31.06 -11.69
CA THR A 236 4.76 -31.14 -13.13
C THR A 236 5.56 -32.37 -13.51
N ARG A 237 4.90 -33.33 -14.16
CA ARG A 237 5.63 -34.29 -15.00
C ARG A 237 6.28 -33.46 -16.11
N PRO A 238 7.61 -33.57 -16.33
CA PRO A 238 8.23 -32.97 -17.49
C PRO A 238 7.45 -33.44 -18.72
N ARG A 239 6.74 -32.54 -19.40
CA ARG A 239 6.25 -32.85 -20.74
C ARG A 239 7.53 -33.00 -21.59
N LEU A 240 7.88 -34.21 -21.90
CA LEU A 240 8.79 -34.51 -23.00
C LEU A 240 8.13 -33.89 -24.24
N MET A 241 8.64 -32.78 -24.70
CA MET A 241 8.29 -32.26 -26.03
C MET A 241 8.89 -33.28 -27.01
N SER A 242 8.03 -34.15 -27.56
CA SER A 242 8.38 -34.91 -28.76
C SER A 242 8.39 -33.93 -29.91
N TYR A 243 9.54 -33.74 -30.52
CA TYR A 243 9.69 -33.08 -31.82
C TYR A 243 9.12 -34.00 -32.92
#